data_1b64f5114e67ce7c317c11db0062d39a
#
_entry.id   1b64f5114e67ce7c317c11db0062d39a
#
_cell.length_a   1.000
_cell.length_b   1.000
_cell.length_c   1.000
_cell.angle_alpha   90.00
_cell.angle_beta   90.00
_cell.angle_gamma   90.00
#
_symmetry.space_group_name_H-M   'P 1'
#
loop_
_entity.id
_entity.type
_entity.pdbx_description
1 polymer ?
#
loop_
_entity_poly.entity_id
_entity_poly.type
_entity_poly.pdbx_seq_one_letter_code
_entity_poly.pdbx_strand_id
1 'polypeptide(L)'
;MIASQIKTRQQFKSYDWRQWHILTYGEDNDFPQVVNELVTASKTGYACLDIYSDFVNGEGFGDSAVADMMVNATETGTRFLRKIVEDYTKYCGFAIHVNYTQDFHIKDMHVVPFEFCRLGTSDNGDEITHIAVHADWGRRSTRFRMRWYPDEIIRYHLFDPCPETVQSEVDEAGGWESYRGQVFYLCGSSVGDLAYPIPKYVAELTDMRTEEGLANIAGRNVCSNFMLAGLLVDIMESDQNEEQLARKQQELMQFQGDENAMQLWYTTAKNKDEIPQFVSLSGDNYDSKFKTTQQVIPDNIGEAFKQPPILRAKDVAGNLGADLFVNAYKYYNSVTYRDRSIITETLEYLFSFWWNEIPMHFDIVPLAYNTGGSYIETHGEAATAHVVEVITNATLTIQQKRSSLTMLFGFTEEDALKLVPNATDNTGY
;
A
#
# COMPACT_ATOMS: atom_id res chain seq x y z
N MET A 1 11.50 14.96 -34.29
CA MET A 1 11.69 13.90 -33.29
C MET A 1 11.04 14.41 -31.99
N ILE A 2 9.77 14.09 -31.79
CA ILE A 2 9.09 14.41 -30.53
C ILE A 2 9.34 13.20 -29.62
N ALA A 3 10.41 13.31 -28.83
CA ALA A 3 10.60 12.37 -27.75
C ALA A 3 9.38 12.51 -26.84
N SER A 4 8.58 11.45 -26.69
CA SER A 4 7.63 11.38 -25.61
C SER A 4 8.42 11.57 -24.32
N GLN A 5 8.27 12.71 -23.67
CA GLN A 5 8.87 12.91 -22.35
C GLN A 5 8.24 11.90 -21.43
N ILE A 6 8.96 10.82 -21.15
CA ILE A 6 8.64 9.98 -20.00
C ILE A 6 8.76 10.92 -18.81
N LYS A 7 7.64 11.27 -18.19
CA LYS A 7 7.64 12.07 -16.97
C LYS A 7 8.30 11.22 -15.89
N THR A 8 9.61 11.38 -15.71
CA THR A 8 10.43 10.62 -14.76
C THR A 8 10.26 11.05 -13.31
N ARG A 9 9.54 12.14 -13.06
CA ARG A 9 9.17 12.61 -11.72
C ARG A 9 7.73 13.06 -11.73
N GLN A 10 6.90 12.39 -10.96
CA GLN A 10 5.57 12.89 -10.64
C GLN A 10 5.75 14.19 -9.83
N GLN A 11 5.12 15.25 -10.29
CA GLN A 11 5.08 16.49 -9.53
C GLN A 11 3.97 16.35 -8.48
N PHE A 12 4.37 16.34 -7.20
CA PHE A 12 3.44 16.26 -6.07
C PHE A 12 2.78 17.60 -5.73
N LYS A 13 2.94 18.61 -6.58
CA LYS A 13 2.33 19.91 -6.35
C LYS A 13 0.82 19.80 -6.45
N SER A 14 0.16 20.23 -5.40
CA SER A 14 -1.27 20.44 -5.40
C SER A 14 -1.60 21.81 -6.00
N TYR A 15 -2.66 21.87 -6.76
CA TYR A 15 -3.16 23.11 -7.36
C TYR A 15 -4.58 23.35 -6.86
N ASP A 16 -4.88 24.59 -6.47
CA ASP A 16 -6.25 24.99 -6.16
C ASP A 16 -7.11 25.01 -7.45
N TRP A 17 -8.08 24.12 -7.49
CA TRP A 17 -9.05 24.07 -8.57
C TRP A 17 -10.28 24.92 -8.21
N ARG A 18 -10.09 26.26 -8.29
CA ARG A 18 -11.06 27.27 -7.83
C ARG A 18 -12.49 27.05 -8.32
N GLN A 19 -12.67 26.53 -9.53
CA GLN A 19 -14.00 26.26 -10.08
C GLN A 19 -14.79 25.22 -9.25
N TRP A 20 -14.09 24.33 -8.54
CA TRP A 20 -14.65 23.21 -7.80
C TRP A 20 -14.36 23.29 -6.30
N HIS A 21 -13.62 24.32 -5.88
CA HIS A 21 -13.15 24.46 -4.48
C HIS A 21 -12.43 23.21 -3.97
N ILE A 22 -11.51 22.67 -4.76
CA ILE A 22 -10.79 21.44 -4.47
C ILE A 22 -9.31 21.65 -4.72
N LEU A 23 -8.51 21.14 -3.80
CA LEU A 23 -7.08 21.02 -3.97
C LEU A 23 -6.76 19.73 -4.74
N THR A 24 -6.01 19.80 -5.84
CA THR A 24 -5.68 18.62 -6.63
C THR A 24 -4.69 17.72 -5.91
N TYR A 25 -4.82 16.41 -6.03
CA TYR A 25 -3.85 15.45 -5.53
C TYR A 25 -2.89 15.05 -6.67
N GLY A 26 -1.75 15.73 -6.74
CA GLY A 26 -0.83 15.67 -7.87
C GLY A 26 -1.25 16.60 -9.02
N GLU A 27 -0.45 16.59 -10.08
CA GLU A 27 -0.63 17.49 -11.24
C GLU A 27 -1.97 17.26 -11.95
N ASP A 28 -2.37 16.00 -12.09
CA ASP A 28 -3.53 15.55 -12.86
C ASP A 28 -4.72 15.15 -11.97
N ASN A 29 -4.59 15.35 -10.66
CA ASN A 29 -5.58 14.96 -9.64
C ASN A 29 -5.89 13.46 -9.60
N ASP A 30 -4.99 12.61 -10.05
CA ASP A 30 -5.10 11.16 -10.16
C ASP A 30 -4.00 10.39 -9.44
N PHE A 31 -3.20 11.08 -8.62
CA PHE A 31 -2.05 10.47 -7.96
C PHE A 31 -2.37 9.18 -7.18
N PRO A 32 -3.44 9.09 -6.36
CA PRO A 32 -3.78 7.85 -5.67
C PRO A 32 -4.12 6.70 -6.62
N GLN A 33 -4.82 6.99 -7.72
CA GLN A 33 -5.18 6.02 -8.73
C GLN A 33 -3.93 5.49 -9.45
N VAL A 34 -2.99 6.39 -9.78
CA VAL A 34 -1.71 6.02 -10.38
C VAL A 34 -0.87 5.15 -9.43
N VAL A 35 -0.84 5.48 -8.14
CA VAL A 35 -0.16 4.65 -7.12
C VAL A 35 -0.76 3.25 -7.08
N ASN A 36 -2.10 3.16 -7.02
CA ASN A 36 -2.80 1.89 -6.97
C ASN A 36 -2.53 1.05 -8.22
N GLU A 37 -2.58 1.65 -9.41
CA GLU A 37 -2.30 0.99 -10.68
C GLU A 37 -0.86 0.45 -10.73
N LEU A 38 0.14 1.29 -10.43
CA LEU A 38 1.56 0.90 -10.48
C LEU A 38 1.92 -0.20 -9.48
N VAL A 39 1.41 -0.09 -8.25
CA VAL A 39 1.66 -1.12 -7.23
C VAL A 39 1.01 -2.44 -7.61
N THR A 40 -0.23 -2.40 -8.12
CA THR A 40 -0.97 -3.61 -8.51
C THR A 40 -0.35 -4.28 -9.75
N ALA A 41 0.20 -3.50 -10.67
CA ALA A 41 0.86 -4.02 -11.87
C ALA A 41 2.26 -4.59 -11.60
N SER A 42 2.93 -4.13 -10.53
CA SER A 42 4.26 -4.60 -10.14
C SER A 42 4.17 -5.82 -9.23
N LYS A 43 4.70 -6.96 -9.67
CA LYS A 43 4.74 -8.20 -8.87
C LYS A 43 5.44 -7.99 -7.52
N THR A 44 6.61 -7.35 -7.54
CA THR A 44 7.41 -7.12 -6.32
C THR A 44 6.77 -6.02 -5.47
N GLY A 45 6.26 -4.95 -6.09
CA GLY A 45 5.57 -3.88 -5.40
C GLY A 45 4.36 -4.36 -4.63
N TYR A 46 3.51 -5.17 -5.28
CA TYR A 46 2.33 -5.76 -4.65
C TYR A 46 2.69 -6.67 -3.47
N ALA A 47 3.65 -7.59 -3.68
CA ALA A 47 4.08 -8.50 -2.62
C ALA A 47 4.71 -7.76 -1.42
N CYS A 48 5.50 -6.70 -1.67
CA CYS A 48 6.07 -5.90 -0.60
C CYS A 48 5.02 -5.08 0.15
N LEU A 49 4.02 -4.54 -0.55
CA LEU A 49 2.90 -3.83 0.08
C LEU A 49 2.05 -4.77 0.94
N ASP A 50 1.78 -5.98 0.47
CA ASP A 50 1.01 -7.01 1.18
C ASP A 50 1.70 -7.37 2.52
N ILE A 51 2.99 -7.70 2.47
CA ILE A 51 3.79 -7.94 3.68
C ILE A 51 3.80 -6.71 4.61
N TYR A 52 3.94 -5.50 4.06
CA TYR A 52 3.92 -4.28 4.86
C TYR A 52 2.57 -4.10 5.56
N SER A 53 1.48 -4.35 4.85
CA SER A 53 0.12 -4.30 5.38
C SER A 53 -0.09 -5.32 6.50
N ASP A 54 0.38 -6.56 6.31
CA ASP A 54 0.31 -7.61 7.33
C ASP A 54 1.04 -7.22 8.62
N PHE A 55 2.24 -6.64 8.51
CA PHE A 55 3.00 -6.21 9.69
C PHE A 55 2.43 -4.97 10.38
N VAL A 56 1.74 -4.10 9.65
CA VAL A 56 1.02 -2.96 10.26
C VAL A 56 -0.28 -3.43 10.91
N ASN A 57 -1.03 -4.34 10.27
CA ASN A 57 -2.22 -4.95 10.85
C ASN A 57 -1.90 -5.83 12.07
N GLY A 58 -0.71 -6.43 12.09
CA GLY A 58 -0.30 -7.36 13.13
C GLY A 58 -1.29 -8.52 13.29
N GLU A 59 -1.45 -9.01 14.50
CA GLU A 59 -2.46 -10.01 14.87
C GLU A 59 -3.84 -9.37 15.14
N GLY A 60 -3.96 -8.05 14.92
CA GLY A 60 -5.16 -7.28 15.24
C GLY A 60 -5.09 -6.65 16.62
N PHE A 61 -6.24 -6.24 17.14
CA PHE A 61 -6.33 -5.67 18.49
C PHE A 61 -6.04 -6.72 19.56
N GLY A 62 -5.26 -6.36 20.57
CA GLY A 62 -4.99 -7.22 21.72
C GLY A 62 -6.20 -7.45 22.60
N ASP A 63 -7.15 -6.52 22.63
CA ASP A 63 -8.41 -6.64 23.36
C ASP A 63 -9.50 -7.22 22.44
N SER A 64 -10.00 -8.41 22.81
CA SER A 64 -11.08 -9.07 22.07
C SER A 64 -12.39 -8.26 22.09
N ALA A 65 -12.65 -7.49 23.14
CA ALA A 65 -13.83 -6.65 23.19
C ALA A 65 -13.82 -5.55 22.13
N VAL A 66 -12.65 -4.98 21.84
CA VAL A 66 -12.45 -4.01 20.76
C VAL A 66 -12.48 -4.70 19.39
N ALA A 67 -11.86 -5.88 19.27
CA ALA A 67 -11.82 -6.64 18.03
C ALA A 67 -13.21 -7.03 17.51
N ASP A 68 -14.11 -7.45 18.43
CA ASP A 68 -15.46 -7.93 18.12
C ASP A 68 -16.53 -6.83 18.16
N MET A 69 -16.19 -5.63 18.65
CA MET A 69 -17.11 -4.50 18.73
C MET A 69 -17.62 -4.11 17.34
N MET A 70 -18.92 -3.90 17.24
CA MET A 70 -19.53 -3.37 16.00
C MET A 70 -19.27 -1.87 15.88
N VAL A 71 -18.47 -1.48 14.90
CA VAL A 71 -18.18 -0.08 14.59
C VAL A 71 -19.30 0.55 13.76
N ASN A 72 -19.95 -0.26 12.95
CA ASN A 72 -21.16 0.09 12.18
C ASN A 72 -22.02 -1.17 12.00
N ALA A 73 -23.13 -1.06 11.25
CA ALA A 73 -24.08 -2.17 11.08
C ALA A 73 -23.48 -3.44 10.45
N THR A 74 -22.33 -3.36 9.78
CA THR A 74 -21.76 -4.46 8.98
C THR A 74 -20.33 -4.83 9.34
N GLU A 75 -19.64 -4.02 10.14
CA GLU A 75 -18.21 -4.16 10.38
C GLU A 75 -17.86 -4.22 11.85
N THR A 76 -17.06 -5.23 12.19
CA THR A 76 -16.40 -5.34 13.49
C THR A 76 -15.14 -4.48 13.55
N GLY A 77 -14.62 -4.23 14.75
CA GLY A 77 -13.35 -3.53 14.96
C GLY A 77 -12.20 -4.12 14.14
N THR A 78 -12.10 -5.45 14.06
CA THR A 78 -11.10 -6.14 13.24
C THR A 78 -11.22 -5.82 11.75
N ARG A 79 -12.44 -5.79 11.19
CA ARG A 79 -12.64 -5.46 9.78
C ARG A 79 -12.38 -3.98 9.50
N PHE A 80 -12.76 -3.14 10.42
CA PHE A 80 -12.54 -1.70 10.36
C PHE A 80 -11.04 -1.39 10.36
N LEU A 81 -10.26 -2.02 11.26
CA LEU A 81 -8.81 -1.90 11.32
C LEU A 81 -8.16 -2.29 9.98
N ARG A 82 -8.54 -3.43 9.39
CA ARG A 82 -7.96 -3.88 8.11
C ARG A 82 -8.12 -2.85 7.00
N LYS A 83 -9.29 -2.25 6.88
CA LYS A 83 -9.53 -1.19 5.86
C LYS A 83 -8.69 0.05 6.10
N ILE A 84 -8.54 0.46 7.36
CA ILE A 84 -7.66 1.58 7.73
C ILE A 84 -6.22 1.26 7.37
N VAL A 85 -5.75 0.04 7.68
CA VAL A 85 -4.39 -0.41 7.40
C VAL A 85 -4.14 -0.48 5.89
N GLU A 86 -5.09 -0.98 5.09
CA GLU A 86 -4.99 -1.03 3.63
C GLU A 86 -4.80 0.36 3.03
N ASP A 87 -5.60 1.35 3.43
CA ASP A 87 -5.45 2.73 2.95
C ASP A 87 -4.17 3.37 3.47
N TYR A 88 -3.86 3.21 4.77
CA TYR A 88 -2.68 3.79 5.38
C TYR A 88 -1.38 3.27 4.77
N THR A 89 -1.25 1.98 4.56
CA THR A 89 -0.04 1.39 4.00
C THR A 89 0.15 1.75 2.53
N LYS A 90 -0.93 1.91 1.80
CA LYS A 90 -0.92 2.28 0.39
C LYS A 90 -0.64 3.77 0.18
N TYR A 91 -1.31 4.65 0.94
CA TYR A 91 -1.29 6.09 0.71
C TYR A 91 -0.60 6.90 1.81
N CYS A 92 -0.28 6.29 2.95
CA CYS A 92 0.19 6.95 4.17
C CYS A 92 -0.86 7.90 4.78
N GLY A 93 -2.13 7.58 4.60
CA GLY A 93 -3.27 8.32 5.12
C GLY A 93 -4.55 7.51 4.98
N PHE A 94 -5.59 7.91 5.69
CA PHE A 94 -6.92 7.31 5.59
C PHE A 94 -8.00 8.33 5.93
N ALA A 95 -9.23 8.05 5.53
CA ALA A 95 -10.38 8.89 5.80
C ALA A 95 -11.51 8.07 6.44
N ILE A 96 -12.13 8.62 7.49
CA ILE A 96 -13.22 7.97 8.23
C ILE A 96 -14.42 8.91 8.24
N HIS A 97 -15.52 8.45 7.68
CA HIS A 97 -16.81 9.11 7.80
C HIS A 97 -17.43 8.81 9.15
N VAL A 98 -17.90 9.84 9.84
CA VAL A 98 -18.41 9.81 11.20
C VAL A 98 -19.85 10.30 11.22
N ASN A 99 -20.75 9.51 11.77
CA ASN A 99 -22.12 9.88 12.05
C ASN A 99 -22.33 10.10 13.54
N TYR A 100 -23.20 11.03 13.88
CA TYR A 100 -23.48 11.43 15.27
C TYR A 100 -24.86 11.00 15.75
N THR A 101 -24.98 10.83 17.06
CA THR A 101 -26.27 10.77 17.77
C THR A 101 -26.80 12.19 18.02
N GLN A 102 -28.05 12.29 18.44
CA GLN A 102 -28.62 13.59 18.85
C GLN A 102 -27.97 14.18 20.11
N ASP A 103 -27.24 13.37 20.86
CA ASP A 103 -26.45 13.78 22.04
C ASP A 103 -25.00 14.13 21.67
N PHE A 104 -24.70 14.32 20.37
CA PHE A 104 -23.39 14.70 19.82
C PHE A 104 -22.25 13.71 20.04
N HIS A 105 -22.58 12.45 20.33
CA HIS A 105 -21.62 11.36 20.38
C HIS A 105 -21.51 10.65 19.03
N ILE A 106 -20.35 10.08 18.73
CA ILE A 106 -20.16 9.27 17.53
C ILE A 106 -21.03 8.00 17.64
N LYS A 107 -21.90 7.80 16.67
CA LYS A 107 -22.81 6.66 16.58
C LYS A 107 -22.21 5.49 15.81
N ASP A 108 -21.67 5.77 14.66
CA ASP A 108 -21.04 4.80 13.78
C ASP A 108 -19.95 5.47 12.91
N MET A 109 -19.01 4.66 12.44
CA MET A 109 -17.91 5.10 11.59
C MET A 109 -17.75 4.18 10.39
N HIS A 110 -17.39 4.75 9.24
CA HIS A 110 -17.14 4.06 7.99
C HIS A 110 -15.83 4.52 7.35
N VAL A 111 -14.98 3.61 6.91
CA VAL A 111 -13.80 3.98 6.14
C VAL A 111 -14.25 4.42 4.76
N VAL A 112 -13.89 5.64 4.38
CA VAL A 112 -14.08 6.16 3.02
C VAL A 112 -12.81 5.83 2.22
N PRO A 113 -12.91 5.17 1.06
CA PRO A 113 -11.72 4.87 0.27
C PRO A 113 -10.90 6.13 0.02
N PHE A 114 -9.66 6.12 0.47
CA PHE A 114 -8.81 7.31 0.47
C PHE A 114 -8.59 7.89 -0.92
N GLU A 115 -8.52 7.02 -1.93
CA GLU A 115 -8.38 7.41 -3.33
C GLU A 115 -9.54 8.28 -3.85
N PHE A 116 -10.71 8.19 -3.21
CA PHE A 116 -11.90 8.99 -3.57
C PHE A 116 -11.95 10.34 -2.86
N CYS A 117 -11.08 10.58 -1.87
CA CYS A 117 -11.09 11.81 -1.08
C CYS A 117 -10.22 12.90 -1.71
N ARG A 118 -10.72 14.13 -1.71
CA ARG A 118 -9.96 15.33 -2.02
C ARG A 118 -10.24 16.41 -0.98
N LEU A 119 -9.23 17.19 -0.69
CA LEU A 119 -9.36 18.32 0.23
C LEU A 119 -10.08 19.46 -0.47
N GLY A 120 -11.15 19.94 0.12
CA GLY A 120 -11.91 21.08 -0.35
C GLY A 120 -11.37 22.37 0.23
N THR A 121 -11.35 23.44 -0.58
CA THR A 121 -10.84 24.74 -0.20
C THR A 121 -11.97 25.77 -0.03
N SER A 122 -11.71 26.80 0.77
CA SER A 122 -12.56 27.99 0.86
C SER A 122 -12.60 28.76 -0.47
N ASP A 123 -13.53 29.68 -0.62
CA ASP A 123 -13.69 30.52 -1.81
C ASP A 123 -12.41 31.28 -2.16
N ASN A 124 -11.60 31.63 -1.16
CA ASN A 124 -10.34 32.31 -1.34
C ASN A 124 -9.17 31.34 -1.61
N GLY A 125 -9.35 30.03 -1.40
CA GLY A 125 -8.31 29.00 -1.58
C GLY A 125 -7.29 28.90 -0.46
N ASP A 126 -7.46 29.65 0.63
CA ASP A 126 -6.44 29.75 1.69
C ASP A 126 -6.62 28.71 2.80
N GLU A 127 -7.81 28.14 2.95
CA GLU A 127 -8.15 27.22 4.02
C GLU A 127 -8.81 25.95 3.49
N ILE A 128 -8.52 24.82 4.13
CA ILE A 128 -9.20 23.55 3.89
C ILE A 128 -10.46 23.55 4.75
N THR A 129 -11.62 23.47 4.11
CA THR A 129 -12.92 23.61 4.78
C THR A 129 -13.77 22.34 4.76
N HIS A 130 -13.56 21.45 3.79
CA HIS A 130 -14.37 20.25 3.63
C HIS A 130 -13.60 19.14 2.92
N ILE A 131 -14.16 17.93 2.96
CA ILE A 131 -13.68 16.79 2.17
C ILE A 131 -14.66 16.54 1.04
N ALA A 132 -14.15 16.56 -0.19
CA ALA A 132 -14.89 16.23 -1.39
C ALA A 132 -14.63 14.75 -1.74
N VAL A 133 -15.69 13.98 -1.90
CA VAL A 133 -15.62 12.55 -2.22
C VAL A 133 -16.27 12.29 -3.59
N HIS A 134 -15.50 11.65 -4.47
CA HIS A 134 -15.96 11.23 -5.78
C HIS A 134 -15.19 9.98 -6.25
N ALA A 135 -15.85 9.08 -6.94
CA ALA A 135 -15.25 7.81 -7.36
C ALA A 135 -14.27 7.96 -8.54
N ASP A 136 -14.38 9.01 -9.34
CA ASP A 136 -13.67 9.13 -10.61
C ASP A 136 -13.01 10.52 -10.74
N TRP A 137 -11.86 10.71 -10.08
CA TRP A 137 -11.11 11.96 -10.11
C TRP A 137 -10.18 12.11 -11.33
N GLY A 138 -9.74 11.01 -11.92
CA GLY A 138 -8.61 10.95 -12.86
C GLY A 138 -8.97 10.79 -14.33
N ARG A 139 -10.25 10.81 -14.73
CA ARG A 139 -10.62 10.66 -16.15
C ARG A 139 -10.24 11.86 -16.98
N ARG A 140 -9.02 11.87 -17.49
CA ARG A 140 -8.62 12.76 -18.59
C ARG A 140 -9.05 12.20 -19.93
N SER A 141 -10.08 12.78 -20.52
CA SER A 141 -10.17 12.87 -21.96
C SER A 141 -9.37 14.08 -22.42
N THR A 142 -8.25 13.88 -23.08
CA THR A 142 -7.39 14.93 -23.64
C THR A 142 -8.10 15.80 -24.70
N ARG A 143 -9.30 15.48 -25.07
CA ARG A 143 -10.12 16.22 -26.06
C ARG A 143 -11.43 16.77 -25.53
N PHE A 144 -11.90 16.35 -24.37
CA PHE A 144 -13.14 16.84 -23.80
C PHE A 144 -12.88 17.34 -22.38
N ARG A 145 -13.25 18.62 -22.11
CA ARG A 145 -13.28 19.17 -20.77
C ARG A 145 -14.12 18.24 -19.91
N MET A 146 -13.55 17.68 -18.86
CA MET A 146 -14.30 16.92 -17.86
C MET A 146 -15.45 17.80 -17.36
N ARG A 147 -16.67 17.39 -17.64
CA ARG A 147 -17.85 17.90 -16.97
C ARG A 147 -18.08 17.01 -15.76
N TRP A 148 -17.51 17.37 -14.66
CA TRP A 148 -18.02 16.88 -13.39
C TRP A 148 -19.26 17.70 -13.07
N TYR A 149 -20.33 17.00 -12.80
CA TYR A 149 -21.53 17.65 -12.35
C TYR A 149 -21.35 17.94 -10.87
N PRO A 150 -21.60 19.18 -10.38
CA PRO A 150 -21.50 19.52 -8.96
C PRO A 150 -22.30 18.59 -8.06
N ASP A 151 -23.37 18.01 -8.58
CA ASP A 151 -24.27 17.09 -7.86
C ASP A 151 -23.67 15.69 -7.65
N GLU A 152 -22.63 15.32 -8.39
CA GLU A 152 -21.93 14.03 -8.23
C GLU A 152 -20.86 14.07 -7.15
N ILE A 153 -20.36 15.25 -6.78
CA ILE A 153 -19.37 15.41 -5.74
C ILE A 153 -20.07 15.55 -4.39
N ILE A 154 -19.83 14.58 -3.52
CA ILE A 154 -20.35 14.63 -2.16
C ILE A 154 -19.35 15.42 -1.31
N ARG A 155 -19.84 16.42 -0.58
CA ARG A 155 -19.03 17.23 0.34
C ARG A 155 -19.41 16.91 1.76
N TYR A 156 -18.38 16.68 2.60
CA TYR A 156 -18.52 16.44 4.03
C TYR A 156 -17.73 17.51 4.78
N HIS A 157 -18.23 17.95 5.93
CA HIS A 157 -17.48 18.78 6.84
C HIS A 157 -16.26 18.05 7.37
N LEU A 158 -15.21 18.80 7.71
CA LEU A 158 -14.06 18.25 8.41
C LEU A 158 -14.48 17.84 9.83
N PHE A 159 -13.86 16.78 10.33
CA PHE A 159 -14.13 16.28 11.67
C PHE A 159 -13.81 17.35 12.73
N ASP A 160 -14.84 17.78 13.43
CA ASP A 160 -14.80 18.61 14.63
C ASP A 160 -15.90 18.13 15.59
N PRO A 161 -15.54 17.38 16.65
CA PRO A 161 -16.50 16.76 17.55
C PRO A 161 -17.12 17.74 18.54
N CYS A 162 -16.86 19.06 18.40
CA CYS A 162 -17.46 20.08 19.26
C CYS A 162 -18.98 20.12 19.07
N PRO A 163 -19.78 19.97 20.14
CA PRO A 163 -21.25 19.97 20.05
C PRO A 163 -21.83 21.21 19.37
N GLU A 164 -21.22 22.37 19.60
CA GLU A 164 -21.66 23.62 18.98
C GLU A 164 -21.44 23.61 17.47
N THR A 165 -20.31 23.06 17.02
CA THR A 165 -20.00 22.90 15.58
C THR A 165 -20.98 21.93 14.92
N VAL A 166 -21.16 20.75 15.51
CA VAL A 166 -22.09 19.73 14.99
C VAL A 166 -23.51 20.27 14.93
N GLN A 167 -23.97 21.00 15.95
CA GLN A 167 -25.29 21.61 15.95
C GLN A 167 -25.44 22.65 14.85
N SER A 168 -24.44 23.51 14.63
CA SER A 168 -24.45 24.51 13.55
C SER A 168 -24.55 23.83 12.16
N GLU A 169 -23.80 22.75 11.95
CA GLU A 169 -23.84 21.98 10.71
C GLU A 169 -25.19 21.28 10.49
N VAL A 170 -25.79 20.77 11.55
CA VAL A 170 -27.14 20.19 11.52
C VAL A 170 -28.20 21.24 11.14
N ASP A 171 -28.08 22.43 11.71
CA ASP A 171 -29.00 23.55 11.43
C ASP A 171 -28.85 24.03 9.98
N GLU A 172 -27.61 24.10 9.47
CA GLU A 172 -27.32 24.44 8.07
C GLU A 172 -27.86 23.38 7.11
N ALA A 173 -27.78 22.10 7.47
CA ALA A 173 -28.33 20.99 6.69
C ALA A 173 -29.87 20.93 6.67
N GLY A 174 -30.54 21.67 7.57
CA GLY A 174 -31.98 21.63 7.73
C GLY A 174 -32.50 20.54 8.65
N GLY A 175 -31.64 20.01 9.53
CA GLY A 175 -31.96 19.03 10.55
C GLY A 175 -31.22 17.70 10.40
N TRP A 176 -31.33 16.86 11.43
CA TRP A 176 -30.64 15.56 11.54
C TRP A 176 -30.89 14.62 10.36
N GLU A 177 -32.06 14.67 9.73
CA GLU A 177 -32.39 13.80 8.60
C GLU A 177 -31.60 14.14 7.33
N SER A 178 -31.17 15.38 7.19
CA SER A 178 -30.42 15.90 6.05
C SER A 178 -28.93 16.00 6.32
N TYR A 179 -28.53 15.92 7.57
CA TYR A 179 -27.14 16.01 7.98
C TYR A 179 -26.36 14.76 7.57
N ARG A 180 -25.23 14.97 6.90
CA ARG A 180 -24.42 13.87 6.32
C ARG A 180 -23.26 13.42 7.18
N GLY A 181 -23.08 14.00 8.38
CA GLY A 181 -21.92 13.74 9.22
C GLY A 181 -20.65 14.44 8.74
N GLN A 182 -19.55 14.05 9.34
CA GLN A 182 -18.25 14.65 9.11
C GLN A 182 -17.26 13.59 8.61
N VAL A 183 -16.14 14.02 8.04
CA VAL A 183 -15.05 13.11 7.66
C VAL A 183 -13.77 13.50 8.42
N PHE A 184 -13.27 12.53 9.20
CA PHE A 184 -11.93 12.59 9.76
C PHE A 184 -10.93 12.21 8.66
N TYR A 185 -9.90 13.05 8.48
CA TYR A 185 -8.88 12.85 7.46
C TYR A 185 -7.50 12.84 8.10
N LEU A 186 -6.79 11.72 7.98
CA LEU A 186 -5.42 11.58 8.47
C LEU A 186 -4.42 11.74 7.33
N CYS A 187 -3.44 12.64 7.51
CA CYS A 187 -2.23 12.72 6.72
C CYS A 187 -1.06 12.22 7.56
N GLY A 188 -0.65 10.96 7.37
CA GLY A 188 0.36 10.31 8.22
C GLY A 188 1.79 10.76 7.94
N SER A 189 2.09 11.22 6.72
CA SER A 189 3.40 11.74 6.34
C SER A 189 3.26 12.77 5.23
N SER A 190 3.61 14.00 5.53
CA SER A 190 3.79 15.04 4.53
C SER A 190 5.25 15.44 4.45
N VAL A 191 5.75 15.66 3.25
CA VAL A 191 7.09 16.18 3.00
C VAL A 191 6.96 17.65 2.59
N GLY A 192 7.36 18.56 3.48
CA GLY A 192 7.19 19.99 3.28
C GLY A 192 5.74 20.43 3.51
N ASP A 193 5.30 21.47 2.78
CA ASP A 193 3.95 22.06 2.91
C ASP A 193 2.89 21.32 2.07
N LEU A 194 3.00 19.99 1.94
CA LEU A 194 2.04 19.21 1.17
C LEU A 194 0.81 18.90 2.02
N ALA A 195 -0.36 19.22 1.49
CA ALA A 195 -1.63 18.92 2.14
C ALA A 195 -2.00 17.43 2.08
N TYR A 196 -1.46 16.72 1.10
CA TYR A 196 -1.69 15.29 0.90
C TYR A 196 -0.50 14.46 1.36
N PRO A 197 -0.75 13.25 1.91
CA PRO A 197 0.32 12.34 2.27
C PRO A 197 1.02 11.78 1.02
N ILE A 198 2.25 11.34 1.22
CA ILE A 198 3.05 10.68 0.19
C ILE A 198 3.44 9.30 0.70
N PRO A 199 3.18 8.22 -0.08
CA PRO A 199 3.60 6.88 0.27
C PRO A 199 5.11 6.80 0.54
N LYS A 200 5.52 6.00 1.51
CA LYS A 200 6.94 5.85 1.89
C LYS A 200 7.82 5.31 0.75
N TYR A 201 7.23 4.55 -0.13
CA TYR A 201 7.86 3.91 -1.30
C TYR A 201 7.73 4.70 -2.60
N VAL A 202 7.32 5.96 -2.53
CA VAL A 202 7.06 6.81 -3.72
C VAL A 202 8.26 6.91 -4.66
N ALA A 203 9.48 6.83 -4.14
CA ALA A 203 10.70 6.88 -4.95
C ALA A 203 10.77 5.72 -5.96
N GLU A 204 10.18 4.58 -5.62
CA GLU A 204 10.27 3.34 -6.40
C GLU A 204 9.06 3.08 -7.32
N LEU A 205 8.13 4.03 -7.43
CA LEU A 205 7.02 3.92 -8.37
C LEU A 205 7.51 3.80 -9.83
N THR A 206 8.67 4.41 -10.15
CA THR A 206 9.30 4.27 -11.47
C THR A 206 9.82 2.85 -11.69
N ASP A 207 10.42 2.23 -10.68
CA ASP A 207 10.91 0.86 -10.76
C ASP A 207 9.76 -0.14 -10.85
N MET A 208 8.65 0.10 -10.14
CA MET A 208 7.42 -0.70 -10.27
C MET A 208 6.87 -0.65 -11.70
N ARG A 209 6.81 0.54 -12.31
CA ARG A 209 6.42 0.68 -13.72
C ARG A 209 7.39 0.01 -14.68
N THR A 210 8.69 0.06 -14.37
CA THR A 210 9.71 -0.61 -15.19
C THR A 210 9.58 -2.13 -15.08
N GLU A 211 9.28 -2.68 -13.90
CA GLU A 211 9.01 -4.11 -13.72
C GLU A 211 7.82 -4.59 -14.57
N GLU A 212 6.72 -3.82 -14.58
CA GLU A 212 5.58 -4.08 -15.45
C GLU A 212 5.98 -4.07 -16.93
N GLY A 213 6.70 -3.03 -17.38
CA GLY A 213 7.20 -2.93 -18.75
C GLY A 213 8.09 -4.10 -19.16
N LEU A 214 8.99 -4.54 -18.27
CA LEU A 214 9.84 -5.71 -18.48
C LEU A 214 9.01 -7.02 -18.62
N ALA A 215 7.99 -7.19 -17.81
CA ALA A 215 7.08 -8.32 -17.87
C ALA A 215 6.31 -8.32 -19.21
N ASN A 216 5.83 -7.16 -19.65
CA ASN A 216 5.14 -6.98 -20.92
C ASN A 216 6.07 -7.32 -22.12
N ILE A 217 7.31 -6.84 -22.11
CA ILE A 217 8.31 -7.17 -23.13
C ILE A 217 8.58 -8.67 -23.16
N ALA A 218 8.82 -9.29 -22.00
CA ALA A 218 9.07 -10.71 -21.90
C ALA A 218 7.89 -11.53 -22.43
N GLY A 219 6.66 -11.19 -22.04
CA GLY A 219 5.44 -11.85 -22.52
C GLY A 219 5.31 -11.79 -24.05
N ARG A 220 5.60 -10.63 -24.63
CA ARG A 220 5.54 -10.43 -26.08
C ARG A 220 6.63 -11.17 -26.84
N ASN A 221 7.86 -11.19 -26.29
CA ASN A 221 8.94 -11.98 -26.85
C ASN A 221 8.54 -13.46 -26.94
N VAL A 222 7.89 -13.98 -25.90
CA VAL A 222 7.38 -15.35 -25.91
C VAL A 222 6.26 -15.53 -26.95
N CYS A 223 5.30 -14.60 -27.00
CA CYS A 223 4.18 -14.66 -27.96
C CYS A 223 4.64 -14.52 -29.42
N SER A 224 5.72 -13.75 -29.69
CA SER A 224 6.29 -13.57 -31.02
C SER A 224 7.35 -14.62 -31.38
N ASN A 225 7.51 -15.68 -30.58
CA ASN A 225 8.56 -16.69 -30.75
C ASN A 225 9.99 -16.11 -30.79
N PHE A 226 10.25 -15.08 -30.02
CA PHE A 226 11.55 -14.37 -29.99
C PHE A 226 11.98 -13.77 -31.35
N MET A 227 11.02 -13.45 -32.21
CA MET A 227 11.34 -12.76 -33.47
C MET A 227 11.95 -11.39 -33.17
N LEU A 228 13.12 -11.13 -33.72
CA LEU A 228 13.86 -9.89 -33.53
C LEU A 228 13.07 -8.70 -34.13
N ALA A 229 12.95 -7.64 -33.34
CA ALA A 229 12.46 -6.35 -33.84
C ALA A 229 13.46 -5.83 -34.90
N GLY A 230 12.98 -5.51 -36.05
CA GLY A 230 13.81 -4.97 -37.12
C GLY A 230 13.15 -3.75 -37.74
N LEU A 231 14.00 -2.82 -38.18
CA LEU A 231 13.57 -1.69 -38.99
C LEU A 231 13.70 -2.07 -40.47
N LEU A 232 12.59 -2.12 -41.18
CA LEU A 232 12.56 -2.29 -42.61
C LEU A 232 12.61 -0.89 -43.24
N VAL A 233 13.70 -0.57 -43.93
CA VAL A 233 13.88 0.73 -44.60
C VAL A 233 13.45 0.58 -46.05
N ASP A 234 12.35 1.25 -46.43
CA ASP A 234 11.90 1.38 -47.81
C ASP A 234 12.59 2.62 -48.47
N ILE A 235 13.13 2.44 -49.68
CA ILE A 235 13.71 3.54 -50.44
C ILE A 235 12.59 4.28 -51.14
N MET A 236 12.35 5.51 -50.77
CA MET A 236 11.26 6.34 -51.30
C MET A 236 11.58 6.93 -52.64
N GLU A 237 10.68 6.83 -53.58
CA GLU A 237 10.70 7.64 -54.80
C GLU A 237 10.52 9.14 -54.51
N SER A 238 11.14 10.00 -55.31
CA SER A 238 11.26 11.45 -55.10
C SER A 238 9.97 12.26 -55.17
N ASP A 239 8.82 11.62 -55.42
CA ASP A 239 7.53 12.28 -55.68
C ASP A 239 6.49 12.09 -54.55
N GLN A 240 6.90 11.70 -53.34
CA GLN A 240 5.93 11.51 -52.25
C GLN A 240 5.52 12.82 -51.58
N ASN A 241 4.21 13.02 -51.48
CA ASN A 241 3.58 14.19 -50.89
C ASN A 241 3.74 14.17 -49.36
N GLU A 242 3.87 15.33 -48.70
CA GLU A 242 4.04 15.47 -47.23
C GLU A 242 2.95 14.74 -46.44
N GLU A 243 1.74 14.64 -46.98
CA GLU A 243 0.64 13.87 -46.35
C GLU A 243 0.90 12.36 -46.28
N GLN A 244 1.56 11.80 -47.29
CA GLN A 244 1.90 10.38 -47.33
C GLN A 244 3.05 10.07 -46.38
N LEU A 245 3.99 11.01 -46.24
CA LEU A 245 5.07 10.93 -45.25
C LEU A 245 4.54 10.97 -43.82
N ALA A 246 3.57 11.85 -43.55
CA ALA A 246 2.90 11.96 -42.24
C ALA A 246 2.12 10.70 -41.90
N ARG A 247 1.42 10.09 -42.84
CA ARG A 247 0.70 8.82 -42.63
C ARG A 247 1.64 7.67 -42.31
N LYS A 248 2.76 7.54 -43.08
CA LYS A 248 3.78 6.50 -42.79
C LYS A 248 4.46 6.72 -41.44
N GLN A 249 4.71 7.96 -41.03
CA GLN A 249 5.22 8.25 -39.69
C GLN A 249 4.21 7.91 -38.61
N GLN A 250 2.95 8.14 -38.85
CA GLN A 250 1.86 7.79 -37.93
C GLN A 250 1.68 6.27 -37.82
N GLU A 251 1.80 5.53 -38.91
CA GLU A 251 1.82 4.06 -38.93
C GLU A 251 3.05 3.52 -38.18
N LEU A 252 4.24 4.10 -38.38
CA LEU A 252 5.44 3.72 -37.64
C LEU A 252 5.33 3.98 -36.13
N MET A 253 4.62 5.03 -35.73
CA MET A 253 4.36 5.32 -34.30
C MET A 253 3.44 4.28 -33.66
N GLN A 254 2.55 3.61 -34.42
CA GLN A 254 1.71 2.53 -33.92
C GLN A 254 2.52 1.27 -33.54
N PHE A 255 3.75 1.14 -34.06
CA PHE A 255 4.66 0.05 -33.73
C PHE A 255 5.62 0.39 -32.58
N GLN A 256 5.53 1.59 -31.98
CA GLN A 256 6.34 2.00 -30.84
C GLN A 256 5.53 1.81 -29.53
N GLY A 257 6.22 1.41 -28.50
CA GLY A 257 5.65 1.19 -27.16
C GLY A 257 5.73 -0.28 -26.75
N ASP A 258 5.51 -0.51 -25.46
CA ASP A 258 5.54 -1.85 -24.89
C ASP A 258 4.39 -2.72 -25.42
N GLU A 259 3.27 -2.10 -25.83
CA GLU A 259 2.15 -2.80 -26.49
C GLU A 259 2.47 -3.30 -27.91
N ASN A 260 3.44 -2.76 -28.57
CA ASN A 260 3.83 -3.09 -29.95
C ASN A 260 5.28 -3.60 -30.09
N ALA A 261 5.91 -3.94 -28.98
CA ALA A 261 7.27 -4.49 -29.00
C ALA A 261 7.31 -5.77 -29.88
N MET A 262 8.31 -5.87 -30.75
CA MET A 262 8.58 -7.04 -31.59
C MET A 262 7.60 -7.30 -32.76
N GLN A 263 6.89 -6.30 -33.26
CA GLN A 263 6.16 -6.47 -34.53
C GLN A 263 7.10 -6.24 -35.73
N LEU A 264 7.00 -7.13 -36.71
CA LEU A 264 7.71 -7.02 -37.98
C LEU A 264 6.89 -6.13 -38.92
N TRP A 265 7.44 -5.01 -39.35
CA TRP A 265 6.79 -4.20 -40.37
C TRP A 265 7.10 -4.75 -41.76
N TYR A 266 6.05 -5.04 -42.53
CA TYR A 266 6.15 -5.57 -43.90
C TYR A 266 5.77 -4.49 -44.90
N THR A 267 6.65 -4.25 -45.89
CA THR A 267 6.33 -3.39 -47.04
C THR A 267 6.73 -4.09 -48.34
N THR A 268 6.04 -3.79 -49.46
CA THR A 268 6.29 -4.40 -50.75
C THR A 268 7.07 -3.44 -51.64
N ALA A 269 8.25 -3.86 -52.13
CA ALA A 269 9.02 -3.12 -53.14
C ALA A 269 8.50 -3.40 -54.56
N LYS A 270 8.49 -2.39 -55.44
CA LYS A 270 8.06 -2.53 -56.83
C LYS A 270 9.15 -3.08 -57.75
N ASN A 271 10.41 -2.91 -57.39
CA ASN A 271 11.58 -3.34 -58.18
C ASN A 271 12.61 -4.07 -57.31
N LYS A 272 13.45 -4.90 -57.94
CA LYS A 272 14.46 -5.71 -57.23
C LYS A 272 15.57 -4.87 -56.58
N ASP A 273 15.80 -3.66 -57.15
CA ASP A 273 16.80 -2.72 -56.64
C ASP A 273 16.28 -1.83 -55.48
N GLU A 274 14.96 -1.91 -55.17
CA GLU A 274 14.27 -1.21 -54.13
C GLU A 274 13.93 -2.11 -52.92
N ILE A 275 14.64 -3.25 -52.80
CA ILE A 275 14.39 -4.18 -51.65
C ILE A 275 14.79 -3.47 -50.37
N PRO A 276 13.85 -3.40 -49.42
CA PRO A 276 14.12 -2.79 -48.11
C PRO A 276 15.27 -3.50 -47.41
N GLN A 277 16.23 -2.73 -46.88
CA GLN A 277 17.30 -3.30 -46.07
C GLN A 277 16.87 -3.44 -44.62
N PHE A 278 17.03 -4.64 -44.09
CA PHE A 278 16.83 -4.90 -42.68
C PHE A 278 18.09 -4.53 -41.92
N VAL A 279 17.95 -3.54 -41.02
CA VAL A 279 19.02 -3.13 -40.11
C VAL A 279 18.57 -3.57 -38.69
N SER A 280 19.29 -4.53 -38.12
CA SER A 280 19.07 -4.89 -36.70
C SER A 280 19.52 -3.74 -35.81
N LEU A 281 18.59 -3.23 -34.99
CA LEU A 281 18.86 -2.21 -33.96
C LEU A 281 19.21 -2.83 -32.61
N SER A 282 19.23 -4.16 -32.51
CA SER A 282 19.62 -4.85 -31.28
C SER A 282 21.13 -4.66 -31.04
N GLY A 283 21.47 -3.95 -29.97
CA GLY A 283 22.88 -3.81 -29.53
C GLY A 283 23.39 -5.14 -28.96
N ASP A 284 24.69 -5.41 -29.11
CA ASP A 284 25.38 -6.66 -28.76
C ASP A 284 25.24 -7.14 -27.28
N ASN A 285 24.59 -6.36 -26.40
CA ASN A 285 24.45 -6.67 -24.96
C ASN A 285 23.02 -6.45 -24.41
N TYR A 286 21.98 -6.51 -25.26
CA TYR A 286 20.61 -6.27 -24.84
C TYR A 286 20.16 -7.25 -23.75
N ASP A 287 20.42 -8.56 -23.96
CA ASP A 287 20.04 -9.62 -23.03
C ASP A 287 20.71 -9.48 -21.65
N SER A 288 21.97 -9.08 -21.62
CA SER A 288 22.69 -8.90 -20.35
C SER A 288 22.17 -7.70 -19.55
N LYS A 289 21.86 -6.60 -20.24
CA LYS A 289 21.27 -5.42 -19.61
C LYS A 289 19.86 -5.71 -19.09
N PHE A 290 19.06 -6.43 -19.88
CA PHE A 290 17.72 -6.86 -19.49
C PHE A 290 17.76 -7.73 -18.23
N LYS A 291 18.63 -8.74 -18.16
CA LYS A 291 18.82 -9.60 -16.98
C LYS A 291 19.26 -8.79 -15.75
N THR A 292 20.23 -7.89 -15.91
CA THR A 292 20.70 -7.05 -14.81
C THR A 292 19.56 -6.20 -14.25
N THR A 293 18.78 -5.56 -15.13
CA THR A 293 17.63 -4.74 -14.72
C THR A 293 16.58 -5.57 -14.00
N GLN A 294 16.25 -6.77 -14.50
CA GLN A 294 15.31 -7.69 -13.84
C GLN A 294 15.78 -8.14 -12.45
N GLN A 295 17.08 -8.20 -12.20
CA GLN A 295 17.62 -8.59 -10.90
C GLN A 295 17.66 -7.44 -9.89
N VAL A 296 17.98 -6.23 -10.34
CA VAL A 296 18.17 -5.05 -9.47
C VAL A 296 16.85 -4.44 -9.03
N ILE A 297 15.88 -4.31 -9.93
CA ILE A 297 14.59 -3.66 -9.63
C ILE A 297 13.87 -4.26 -8.41
N PRO A 298 13.71 -5.60 -8.30
CA PRO A 298 13.05 -6.17 -7.13
C PRO A 298 13.79 -5.90 -5.81
N ASP A 299 15.08 -5.68 -5.84
CA ASP A 299 15.85 -5.34 -4.65
C ASP A 299 15.63 -3.88 -4.25
N ASN A 300 15.69 -2.95 -5.20
CA ASN A 300 15.38 -1.54 -4.97
C ASN A 300 13.98 -1.38 -4.36
N ILE A 301 12.96 -2.01 -4.95
CA ILE A 301 11.58 -1.97 -4.44
C ILE A 301 11.55 -2.49 -2.99
N GLY A 302 12.17 -3.63 -2.71
CA GLY A 302 12.20 -4.19 -1.35
C GLY A 302 12.93 -3.31 -0.33
N GLU A 303 13.99 -2.61 -0.75
CA GLU A 303 14.72 -1.66 0.08
C GLU A 303 13.86 -0.44 0.44
N ALA A 304 13.04 0.05 -0.47
CA ALA A 304 12.10 1.14 -0.20
C ALA A 304 11.08 0.78 0.89
N PHE A 305 10.63 -0.48 0.92
CA PHE A 305 9.78 -1.00 2.00
C PHE A 305 10.59 -1.39 3.26
N LYS A 306 11.93 -1.27 3.24
CA LYS A 306 12.84 -1.69 4.32
C LYS A 306 12.66 -3.16 4.73
N GLN A 307 12.25 -4.00 3.78
CA GLN A 307 12.00 -5.41 4.04
C GLN A 307 13.28 -6.24 3.95
N PRO A 308 13.59 -7.04 4.97
CA PRO A 308 14.66 -8.02 4.87
C PRO A 308 14.44 -8.99 3.71
N PRO A 309 15.48 -9.38 2.95
CA PRO A 309 15.35 -10.31 1.81
C PRO A 309 14.63 -11.61 2.16
N ILE A 310 14.82 -12.11 3.39
CA ILE A 310 14.20 -13.34 3.87
C ILE A 310 12.66 -13.28 3.88
N LEU A 311 12.06 -12.12 4.20
CA LEU A 311 10.59 -11.94 4.17
C LEU A 311 10.05 -11.98 2.75
N ARG A 312 10.90 -11.71 1.75
CA ARG A 312 10.56 -11.75 0.32
C ARG A 312 10.88 -13.10 -0.32
N ALA A 313 11.15 -14.14 0.48
CA ALA A 313 11.54 -15.47 0.03
C ALA A 313 12.76 -15.47 -0.91
N LYS A 314 13.67 -14.49 -0.78
CA LYS A 314 14.94 -14.49 -1.51
C LYS A 314 15.97 -15.32 -0.77
N ASP A 315 16.79 -16.06 -1.53
CA ASP A 315 17.87 -16.86 -1.01
C ASP A 315 18.82 -16.02 -0.15
N VAL A 316 18.81 -16.31 1.13
CA VAL A 316 19.83 -15.84 2.05
C VAL A 316 20.92 -16.90 2.06
N ALA A 317 22.11 -16.56 1.57
CA ALA A 317 23.24 -17.48 1.58
C ALA A 317 23.56 -17.90 3.03
N GLY A 318 23.23 -19.12 3.40
CA GLY A 318 23.45 -19.68 4.72
C GLY A 318 22.29 -20.56 5.21
N ASN A 319 22.45 -21.13 6.38
CA ASN A 319 21.43 -21.95 7.02
C ASN A 319 20.17 -21.10 7.30
N LEU A 320 19.05 -21.47 6.71
CA LEU A 320 17.72 -20.93 7.01
C LEU A 320 17.26 -21.48 8.38
N GLY A 321 17.90 -21.02 9.46
CA GLY A 321 17.47 -21.36 10.82
C GLY A 321 16.20 -20.58 11.20
N ALA A 322 15.33 -21.16 12.03
CA ALA A 322 14.15 -20.49 12.57
C ALA A 322 14.48 -19.13 13.20
N ASP A 323 15.65 -18.98 13.77
CA ASP A 323 16.14 -17.73 14.38
C ASP A 323 16.24 -16.58 13.39
N LEU A 324 16.54 -16.84 12.11
CA LEU A 324 16.61 -15.79 11.08
C LEU A 324 15.21 -15.20 10.80
N PHE A 325 14.18 -16.03 10.74
CA PHE A 325 12.80 -15.57 10.57
C PHE A 325 12.34 -14.79 11.80
N VAL A 326 12.59 -15.31 12.99
CA VAL A 326 12.24 -14.61 14.25
C VAL A 326 12.91 -13.24 14.32
N ASN A 327 14.19 -13.14 13.96
CA ASN A 327 14.92 -11.88 13.95
C ASN A 327 14.41 -10.92 12.86
N ALA A 328 14.05 -11.43 11.67
CA ALA A 328 13.47 -10.65 10.60
C ALA A 328 12.11 -10.08 11.01
N TYR A 329 11.26 -10.87 11.68
CA TYR A 329 9.97 -10.42 12.24
C TYR A 329 10.17 -9.33 13.30
N LYS A 330 11.09 -9.54 14.25
CA LYS A 330 11.43 -8.54 15.28
C LYS A 330 11.90 -7.23 14.65
N TYR A 331 12.80 -7.31 13.67
CA TYR A 331 13.31 -6.14 12.95
C TYR A 331 12.15 -5.40 12.24
N TYR A 332 11.35 -6.12 11.46
CA TYR A 332 10.31 -5.48 10.64
C TYR A 332 9.14 -4.96 11.50
N ASN A 333 8.82 -5.62 12.59
CA ASN A 333 7.92 -5.10 13.62
C ASN A 333 8.41 -3.78 14.23
N SER A 334 9.72 -3.62 14.41
CA SER A 334 10.33 -2.37 14.87
C SER A 334 10.22 -1.26 13.80
N VAL A 335 10.38 -1.60 12.52
CA VAL A 335 10.21 -0.66 11.39
C VAL A 335 8.77 -0.16 11.29
N THR A 336 7.79 -1.03 11.50
CA THR A 336 6.35 -0.74 11.38
C THR A 336 5.71 -0.24 12.68
N TYR A 337 6.45 -0.19 13.78
CA TYR A 337 5.93 0.25 15.09
C TYR A 337 5.26 1.63 15.05
N ARG A 338 5.94 2.60 14.41
CA ARG A 338 5.42 3.96 14.32
C ARG A 338 4.07 4.01 13.59
N ASP A 339 3.88 3.18 12.60
CA ASP A 339 2.65 3.15 11.80
C ASP A 339 1.48 2.60 12.62
N ARG A 340 1.74 1.53 13.39
CA ARG A 340 0.76 1.01 14.34
C ARG A 340 0.40 2.04 15.40
N SER A 341 1.40 2.72 15.98
CA SER A 341 1.18 3.75 16.99
C SER A 341 0.29 4.89 16.48
N ILE A 342 0.52 5.38 15.25
CA ILE A 342 -0.32 6.43 14.66
C ILE A 342 -1.77 5.96 14.52
N ILE A 343 -1.98 4.72 14.08
CA ILE A 343 -3.33 4.16 13.92
C ILE A 343 -3.99 4.00 15.29
N THR A 344 -3.29 3.41 16.28
CA THR A 344 -3.77 3.25 17.65
C THR A 344 -4.17 4.59 18.26
N GLU A 345 -3.28 5.58 18.27
CA GLU A 345 -3.54 6.92 18.80
C GLU A 345 -4.75 7.59 18.13
N THR A 346 -4.89 7.40 16.82
CA THR A 346 -6.02 7.96 16.07
C THR A 346 -7.34 7.29 16.46
N LEU A 347 -7.33 5.96 16.61
CA LEU A 347 -8.53 5.24 17.02
C LEU A 347 -8.92 5.57 18.46
N GLU A 348 -7.97 5.65 19.38
CA GLU A 348 -8.21 6.10 20.77
C GLU A 348 -8.85 7.48 20.78
N TYR A 349 -8.33 8.42 19.95
CA TYR A 349 -8.89 9.75 19.83
C TYR A 349 -10.34 9.73 19.31
N LEU A 350 -10.63 9.02 18.22
CA LEU A 350 -11.98 8.96 17.66
C LEU A 350 -12.97 8.27 18.59
N PHE A 351 -12.57 7.16 19.18
CA PHE A 351 -13.43 6.41 20.10
C PHE A 351 -13.62 7.09 21.46
N SER A 352 -12.83 8.11 21.79
CA SER A 352 -13.08 8.95 22.98
C SER A 352 -14.41 9.71 22.90
N PHE A 353 -14.97 9.89 21.70
CA PHE A 353 -16.28 10.52 21.44
C PHE A 353 -17.40 9.50 21.18
N TRP A 354 -17.14 8.20 21.39
CA TRP A 354 -18.09 7.14 21.10
C TRP A 354 -19.32 7.21 22.02
N TRP A 355 -20.49 6.85 21.51
CA TRP A 355 -21.76 6.95 22.22
C TRP A 355 -21.92 5.98 23.40
N ASN A 356 -21.07 4.97 23.50
CA ASN A 356 -21.10 3.96 24.56
C ASN A 356 -19.73 3.85 25.22
N GLU A 357 -19.68 3.53 26.49
CA GLU A 357 -18.42 3.25 27.18
C GLU A 357 -17.82 1.94 26.66
N ILE A 358 -16.58 2.00 26.19
CA ILE A 358 -15.83 0.85 25.69
C ILE A 358 -14.44 0.81 26.34
N PRO A 359 -13.81 -0.36 26.43
CA PRO A 359 -12.41 -0.44 26.78
C PRO A 359 -11.56 0.35 25.78
N MET A 360 -10.74 1.29 26.26
CA MET A 360 -9.92 2.16 25.41
C MET A 360 -8.54 1.53 25.11
N HIS A 361 -8.49 0.23 24.82
CA HIS A 361 -7.25 -0.49 24.51
C HIS A 361 -7.22 -0.89 23.04
N PHE A 362 -6.77 0.05 22.21
CA PHE A 362 -6.66 -0.13 20.74
C PHE A 362 -5.26 -0.58 20.31
N ASP A 363 -4.48 -1.16 21.24
CA ASP A 363 -3.14 -1.64 20.92
C ASP A 363 -3.18 -2.75 19.88
N ILE A 364 -2.43 -2.56 18.80
CA ILE A 364 -2.27 -3.55 17.74
C ILE A 364 -1.11 -4.47 18.11
N VAL A 365 -1.42 -5.76 18.27
CA VAL A 365 -0.42 -6.78 18.62
C VAL A 365 0.51 -7.00 17.42
N PRO A 366 1.84 -6.89 17.61
CA PRO A 366 2.80 -7.15 16.54
C PRO A 366 2.70 -8.57 16.02
N LEU A 367 2.83 -8.76 14.71
CA LEU A 367 2.80 -10.07 14.09
C LEU A 367 3.93 -10.96 14.60
N ALA A 368 3.59 -12.15 15.11
CA ALA A 368 4.57 -13.11 15.61
C ALA A 368 4.86 -14.19 14.57
N TYR A 369 6.13 -14.57 14.44
CA TYR A 369 6.48 -15.76 13.67
C TYR A 369 6.15 -17.01 14.49
N ASN A 370 5.04 -17.63 14.13
CA ASN A 370 4.58 -18.84 14.83
C ASN A 370 5.31 -20.05 14.24
N THR A 371 6.29 -20.55 14.93
CA THR A 371 7.10 -21.69 14.45
C THR A 371 6.32 -22.98 14.43
N GLY A 372 5.13 -23.05 15.06
CA GLY A 372 4.30 -24.27 15.14
C GLY A 372 5.03 -25.51 15.67
N GLY A 373 6.32 -25.38 15.92
CA GLY A 373 7.23 -26.44 16.34
C GLY A 373 7.32 -26.57 17.86
N SER A 374 7.81 -27.71 18.30
CA SER A 374 8.15 -27.91 19.71
C SER A 374 9.21 -26.90 20.13
N TYR A 375 9.32 -26.61 21.44
CA TYR A 375 10.37 -25.71 21.97
C TYR A 375 11.78 -26.10 21.47
N ILE A 376 12.01 -27.39 21.25
CA ILE A 376 13.25 -27.96 20.71
C ILE A 376 13.51 -27.45 19.28
N GLU A 377 12.49 -27.49 18.41
CA GLU A 377 12.62 -27.05 17.00
C GLU A 377 12.82 -25.55 16.89
N THR A 378 12.24 -24.79 17.83
CA THR A 378 12.32 -23.32 17.82
C THR A 378 13.65 -22.79 18.39
N HIS A 379 14.16 -23.41 19.46
CA HIS A 379 15.29 -22.88 20.25
C HIS A 379 16.51 -23.81 20.24
N GLY A 380 16.38 -25.01 19.68
CA GLY A 380 17.44 -26.01 19.61
C GLY A 380 17.61 -26.85 20.87
N GLU A 381 18.37 -27.94 20.73
CA GLU A 381 18.59 -28.91 21.83
C GLU A 381 19.27 -28.30 23.06
N ALA A 382 20.23 -27.37 22.86
CA ALA A 382 20.94 -26.75 23.95
C ALA A 382 20.05 -25.88 24.86
N ALA A 383 19.15 -25.06 24.26
CA ALA A 383 18.19 -24.26 25.02
C ALA A 383 17.16 -25.14 25.74
N THR A 384 16.72 -26.21 25.10
CA THR A 384 15.82 -27.20 25.72
C THR A 384 16.48 -27.91 26.90
N ALA A 385 17.76 -28.26 26.79
CA ALA A 385 18.51 -28.85 27.90
C ALA A 385 18.56 -27.92 29.15
N HIS A 386 18.74 -26.61 28.93
CA HIS A 386 18.70 -25.63 30.02
C HIS A 386 17.28 -25.50 30.65
N VAL A 387 16.21 -25.56 29.85
CA VAL A 387 14.86 -25.58 30.39
C VAL A 387 14.63 -26.83 31.25
N VAL A 388 15.04 -27.99 30.77
CA VAL A 388 14.94 -29.24 31.52
C VAL A 388 15.79 -29.17 32.79
N GLU A 389 16.97 -28.59 32.74
CA GLU A 389 17.84 -28.37 33.91
C GLU A 389 17.16 -27.50 34.97
N VAL A 390 16.50 -26.41 34.59
CA VAL A 390 15.74 -25.55 35.51
C VAL A 390 14.58 -26.33 36.14
N ILE A 391 13.83 -27.09 35.33
CA ILE A 391 12.67 -27.87 35.81
C ILE A 391 13.13 -28.94 36.79
N THR A 392 14.23 -29.66 36.52
CA THR A 392 14.73 -30.78 37.29
C THR A 392 15.59 -30.36 38.48
N ASN A 393 16.00 -29.11 38.57
CA ASN A 393 16.86 -28.61 39.63
C ASN A 393 16.19 -28.72 41.01
N ALA A 394 16.74 -29.55 41.86
CA ALA A 394 16.20 -29.80 43.21
C ALA A 394 16.44 -28.63 44.19
N THR A 395 17.36 -27.69 43.87
CA THR A 395 17.67 -26.56 44.75
C THR A 395 16.73 -25.37 44.55
N LEU A 396 16.00 -25.31 43.45
CA LEU A 396 15.07 -24.22 43.14
C LEU A 396 13.68 -24.52 43.67
N THR A 397 13.05 -23.52 44.26
CA THR A 397 11.64 -23.61 44.65
C THR A 397 10.74 -23.59 43.42
N ILE A 398 9.50 -24.11 43.53
CA ILE A 398 8.50 -24.09 42.43
C ILE A 398 8.33 -22.68 41.86
N GLN A 399 8.25 -21.67 42.73
CA GLN A 399 8.09 -20.28 42.33
C GLN A 399 9.30 -19.75 41.58
N GLN A 400 10.53 -20.09 42.02
CA GLN A 400 11.77 -19.71 41.31
C GLN A 400 11.86 -20.39 39.93
N LYS A 401 11.49 -21.66 39.82
CA LYS A 401 11.44 -22.38 38.54
C LYS A 401 10.49 -21.70 37.56
N ARG A 402 9.27 -21.36 37.97
CA ARG A 402 8.28 -20.66 37.15
C ARG A 402 8.79 -19.28 36.73
N SER A 403 9.31 -18.50 37.67
CA SER A 403 9.90 -17.18 37.35
C SER A 403 11.07 -17.28 36.40
N SER A 404 11.90 -18.31 36.51
CA SER A 404 13.00 -18.54 35.55
C SER A 404 12.46 -18.91 34.17
N LEU A 405 11.43 -19.75 34.07
CA LEU A 405 10.79 -20.12 32.81
C LEU A 405 10.16 -18.90 32.11
N THR A 406 9.48 -18.04 32.86
CA THR A 406 8.85 -16.84 32.29
C THR A 406 9.89 -15.77 31.94
N MET A 407 10.82 -15.43 32.82
CA MET A 407 11.75 -14.30 32.63
C MET A 407 12.92 -14.62 31.72
N LEU A 408 13.48 -15.84 31.78
CA LEU A 408 14.70 -16.22 31.06
C LEU A 408 14.38 -16.93 29.73
N PHE A 409 13.30 -17.71 29.70
CA PHE A 409 12.96 -18.54 28.54
C PHE A 409 11.70 -18.10 27.81
N GLY A 410 10.99 -17.07 28.32
CA GLY A 410 9.86 -16.45 27.62
C GLY A 410 8.56 -17.29 27.59
N PHE A 411 8.42 -18.31 28.48
CA PHE A 411 7.18 -19.06 28.60
C PHE A 411 6.07 -18.17 29.18
N THR A 412 4.84 -18.43 28.76
CA THR A 412 3.69 -17.80 29.41
C THR A 412 3.51 -18.33 30.84
N GLU A 413 2.83 -17.57 31.71
CA GLU A 413 2.55 -18.03 33.08
C GLU A 413 1.78 -19.34 33.08
N GLU A 414 0.84 -19.54 32.14
CA GLU A 414 0.08 -20.78 31.98
C GLU A 414 0.97 -21.97 31.62
N ASP A 415 1.91 -21.79 30.67
CA ASP A 415 2.80 -22.86 30.26
C ASP A 415 3.85 -23.18 31.33
N ALA A 416 4.33 -22.17 32.04
CA ALA A 416 5.20 -22.36 33.18
C ALA A 416 4.46 -23.11 34.34
N LEU A 417 3.16 -22.90 34.51
CA LEU A 417 2.34 -23.60 35.45
C LEU A 417 2.12 -25.09 35.07
N LYS A 418 1.92 -25.35 33.75
CA LYS A 418 1.80 -26.72 33.23
C LYS A 418 3.09 -27.51 33.37
N LEU A 419 4.24 -26.86 33.10
CA LEU A 419 5.57 -27.48 33.18
C LEU A 419 6.03 -27.73 34.62
N VAL A 420 5.62 -26.88 35.58
CA VAL A 420 5.99 -26.96 36.98
C VAL A 420 4.70 -26.83 37.82
N PRO A 421 3.85 -27.90 37.95
CA PRO A 421 2.61 -27.87 38.69
C PRO A 421 2.81 -27.67 40.19
N ASN A 422 1.79 -27.26 40.92
CA ASN A 422 1.83 -27.18 42.39
C ASN A 422 2.00 -28.58 43.00
N ALA A 423 2.68 -28.69 44.12
CA ALA A 423 2.96 -29.95 44.78
C ALA A 423 1.69 -30.70 45.31
N THR A 424 0.49 -30.08 45.16
CA THR A 424 -0.79 -30.63 45.63
C THR A 424 -1.60 -31.33 44.54
N ASP A 425 -1.21 -31.28 43.26
CA ASP A 425 -2.00 -31.88 42.18
C ASP A 425 -1.61 -33.33 41.84
N ASN A 426 -0.71 -33.94 42.60
CA ASN A 426 -0.26 -35.32 42.38
C ASN A 426 -0.94 -36.36 43.31
N THR A 427 -2.25 -36.18 43.59
CA THR A 427 -3.04 -37.22 44.22
C THR A 427 -4.12 -37.71 43.24
N GLY A 428 -3.76 -38.64 42.37
CA GLY A 428 -4.71 -39.30 41.51
C GLY A 428 -4.08 -40.15 40.41
N TYR A 429 -3.51 -41.26 40.77
CA TYR A 429 -3.48 -42.64 40.27
C TYR A 429 -2.15 -43.28 40.57
#